data_00bcec0dd2e3cc2ba2c2457ab9b2ec4d
#
_entry.id   00bcec0dd2e3cc2ba2c2457ab9b2ec4d
#
_cell.length_a   1.000
_cell.length_b   1.000
_cell.length_c   1.000
_cell.angle_alpha   90.00
_cell.angle_beta   90.00
_cell.angle_gamma   90.00
#
_symmetry.space_group_name_H-M   'P 1'
#
loop_
_entity.id
_entity.type
_entity.pdbx_description
1 polymer ?
#
loop_
_entity_poly.entity_id
_entity_poly.type
_entity_poly.pdbx_seq_one_letter_code
_entity_poly.pdbx_strand_id
1 'polypeptide(L)'
;MRKYSIVLFFLLLQSLTLSTIVAAPSTLLSKDIFQTEQTTLLYDAGRLILKGFEGSGTLHIYSIIGNEIAVFDVFNLSDFTVPLDLKPNHMYIVRIQTDTGIKTFKLVAKE
;
A
#
# COMPACT_ATOMS: atom_id res chain seq x y z
N MET A 1 -53.79 -37.88 16.24
CA MET A 1 -53.75 -36.71 15.90
C MET A 1 -52.79 -35.87 16.57
N ARG A 2 -52.72 -35.72 17.73
CA ARG A 2 -51.77 -34.96 18.31
C ARG A 2 -50.39 -35.31 17.98
N LYS A 3 -50.08 -36.49 17.75
CA LYS A 3 -48.77 -36.88 17.46
C LYS A 3 -48.24 -36.22 16.28
N TYR A 4 -49.05 -35.96 15.36
CA TYR A 4 -48.53 -35.37 14.13
C TYR A 4 -48.11 -33.96 14.34
N SER A 5 -48.72 -33.33 15.24
CA SER A 5 -48.40 -31.97 15.46
C SER A 5 -47.00 -31.83 15.98
N ILE A 6 -46.58 -32.74 16.77
CA ILE A 6 -45.27 -32.69 17.30
C ILE A 6 -44.26 -32.92 16.24
N VAL A 7 -44.52 -33.82 15.38
CA VAL A 7 -43.60 -34.14 14.32
C VAL A 7 -43.44 -32.92 13.45
N LEU A 8 -44.52 -32.28 13.19
CA LEU A 8 -44.45 -31.15 12.34
C LEU A 8 -43.62 -30.08 13.01
N PHE A 9 -43.74 -29.97 14.30
CA PHE A 9 -43.02 -28.99 14.97
C PHE A 9 -41.51 -29.24 14.89
N PHE A 10 -41.17 -30.46 14.94
CA PHE A 10 -39.79 -30.77 14.81
C PHE A 10 -39.24 -30.42 13.47
N LEU A 11 -40.00 -30.68 12.50
CA LEU A 11 -39.53 -30.37 11.17
C LEU A 11 -39.29 -28.91 11.02
N LEU A 12 -40.10 -28.14 11.61
CA LEU A 12 -39.91 -26.72 11.46
C LEU A 12 -38.68 -26.30 12.18
N LEU A 13 -38.39 -26.89 13.27
CA LEU A 13 -37.26 -26.50 13.98
C LEU A 13 -36.01 -26.72 13.23
N GLN A 14 -35.99 -27.75 12.46
CA GLN A 14 -34.81 -28.01 11.74
C GLN A 14 -34.44 -27.00 10.74
N SER A 15 -35.34 -26.39 10.21
CA SER A 15 -35.02 -25.52 9.14
C SER A 15 -34.25 -24.31 9.60
N LEU A 16 -34.21 -24.10 10.87
CA LEU A 16 -33.52 -22.99 11.27
C LEU A 16 -32.08 -23.09 11.30
N THR A 17 -31.58 -24.18 11.26
CA THR A 17 -30.20 -24.30 11.43
C THR A 17 -29.39 -23.89 10.37
N LEU A 18 -29.80 -23.52 9.44
CA LEU A 18 -29.03 -23.26 8.39
C LEU A 18 -28.37 -22.06 8.35
N SER A 19 -28.38 -21.36 8.21
CA SER A 19 -27.79 -20.20 8.01
C SER A 19 -26.45 -20.01 8.30
N THR A 20 -25.94 -19.63 8.66
CA THR A 20 -24.73 -19.44 8.99
C THR A 20 -23.78 -19.19 8.12
N ILE A 21 -23.04 -19.19 8.03
CA ILE A 21 -22.14 -19.04 7.31
C ILE A 21 -21.52 -18.11 6.84
N VAL A 22 -21.00 -17.95 6.38
CA VAL A 22 -20.49 -17.16 5.75
C VAL A 22 -19.63 -16.15 5.87
N ALA A 23 -19.50 -15.44 6.06
CA ALA A 23 -18.62 -14.50 6.21
C ALA A 23 -17.25 -14.56 5.87
N ALA A 24 -16.69 -15.41 6.09
CA ALA A 24 -15.33 -15.50 5.78
C ALA A 24 -14.83 -14.83 4.59
N PRO A 25 -15.41 -14.94 3.59
CA PRO A 25 -14.89 -14.43 2.37
C PRO A 25 -14.40 -13.04 2.38
N SER A 26 -15.02 -12.29 3.09
CA SER A 26 -14.65 -10.95 2.98
C SER A 26 -13.24 -10.70 3.36
N THR A 27 -12.76 -11.44 4.22
CA THR A 27 -11.45 -11.17 4.61
C THR A 27 -10.47 -11.42 3.57
N LEU A 28 -10.71 -12.34 2.78
CA LEU A 28 -9.76 -12.62 1.82
C LEU A 28 -9.57 -11.57 0.88
N LEU A 29 -10.57 -10.91 0.58
CA LEU A 29 -10.42 -9.97 -0.38
C LEU A 29 -9.46 -8.96 -0.08
N SER A 30 -9.45 -8.57 1.07
CA SER A 30 -8.64 -7.47 1.31
C SER A 30 -7.24 -7.68 0.98
N LYS A 31 -6.74 -8.81 1.13
CA LYS A 31 -5.42 -8.94 0.85
C LYS A 31 -5.08 -8.91 -0.54
N ASP A 32 -5.90 -9.25 -1.35
CA ASP A 32 -5.52 -9.29 -2.70
C ASP A 32 -5.20 -7.96 -3.20
N ILE A 33 -5.78 -6.98 -2.68
CA ILE A 33 -5.57 -5.74 -3.18
C ILE A 33 -4.25 -5.23 -3.06
N PHE A 34 -3.57 -5.56 -2.08
CA PHE A 34 -2.36 -5.04 -1.96
C PHE A 34 -1.38 -5.32 -2.93
N GLN A 35 -1.40 -6.37 -3.44
CA GLN A 35 -0.39 -6.66 -4.29
C GLN A 35 -0.28 -5.91 -5.47
N THR A 36 -1.18 -5.32 -5.89
CA THR A 36 -1.07 -4.73 -7.18
C THR A 36 -0.24 -3.54 -7.22
N GLU A 37 -0.05 -2.85 -6.17
CA GLU A 37 0.71 -1.72 -6.32
C GLU A 37 1.99 -1.78 -5.69
N GLN A 38 3.02 -1.87 -6.37
CA GLN A 38 4.30 -1.92 -5.84
C GLN A 38 5.09 -0.73 -6.22
N THR A 39 5.17 0.25 -5.36
CA THR A 39 6.00 1.42 -5.64
C THR A 39 7.33 1.22 -4.94
N THR A 40 8.38 1.51 -5.61
CA THR A 40 9.72 1.28 -5.10
C THR A 40 10.60 2.50 -5.31
N LEU A 41 11.42 2.80 -4.32
CA LEU A 41 12.34 3.87 -4.41
C LEU A 41 13.72 3.30 -4.14
N LEU A 42 14.66 3.53 -5.03
CA LEU A 42 16.00 2.99 -4.90
C LEU A 42 17.04 4.08 -5.07
N TYR A 43 18.15 3.92 -4.42
CA TYR A 43 19.27 4.82 -4.63
C TYR A 43 20.47 3.97 -5.01
N ASP A 44 21.00 4.17 -6.17
CA ASP A 44 22.09 3.35 -6.66
C ASP A 44 23.01 4.18 -7.52
N ALA A 45 24.30 4.06 -7.27
CA ALA A 45 25.32 4.70 -8.10
C ALA A 45 25.09 6.21 -8.25
N GLY A 46 24.68 6.87 -7.20
CA GLY A 46 24.47 8.32 -7.26
C GLY A 46 23.20 8.73 -7.94
N ARG A 47 22.26 7.84 -8.11
CA ARG A 47 21.01 8.16 -8.75
C ARG A 47 19.84 7.70 -7.92
N LEU A 48 18.81 8.52 -7.89
CA LEU A 48 17.58 8.15 -7.22
C LEU A 48 16.62 7.65 -8.29
N ILE A 49 16.09 6.47 -8.10
CA ILE A 49 15.26 5.79 -9.09
C ILE A 49 13.91 5.49 -8.50
N LEU A 50 12.85 5.89 -9.19
CA LEU A 50 11.50 5.61 -8.76
C LEU A 50 10.87 4.62 -9.73
N LYS A 51 10.18 3.63 -9.20
CA LYS A 51 9.48 2.67 -10.04
C LYS A 51 8.10 2.43 -9.48
N GLY A 52 7.15 2.23 -10.33
CA GLY A 52 5.79 1.94 -9.92
C GLY A 52 4.94 3.15 -9.63
N PHE A 53 5.47 4.34 -9.81
CA PHE A 53 4.70 5.54 -9.61
C PHE A 53 4.11 5.98 -10.94
N GLU A 54 3.06 6.75 -10.87
CA GLU A 54 2.44 7.25 -12.07
C GLU A 54 2.04 8.69 -11.91
N GLY A 55 1.93 9.38 -13.00
CA GLY A 55 1.50 10.76 -13.00
C GLY A 55 2.59 11.74 -12.65
N SER A 56 2.18 12.92 -12.26
CA SER A 56 3.13 13.95 -11.91
C SER A 56 3.14 14.16 -10.43
N GLY A 57 4.15 14.77 -9.92
CA GLY A 57 4.25 15.06 -8.51
C GLY A 57 5.50 15.83 -8.17
N THR A 58 5.67 16.03 -6.87
CA THR A 58 6.85 16.74 -6.35
C THR A 58 7.57 15.81 -5.40
N LEU A 59 8.89 15.78 -5.54
CA LEU A 59 9.71 14.92 -4.76
C LEU A 59 10.52 15.78 -3.81
N HIS A 60 10.39 15.55 -2.53
CA HIS A 60 11.15 16.28 -1.52
C HIS A 60 12.09 15.33 -0.81
N ILE A 61 13.31 15.72 -0.65
CA ILE A 61 14.29 14.89 0.02
C ILE A 61 14.80 15.63 1.25
N TYR A 62 14.70 14.99 2.40
CA TYR A 62 15.09 15.60 3.65
C TYR A 62 16.16 14.77 4.35
N SER A 63 16.98 15.45 5.10
CA SER A 63 17.90 14.72 5.97
C SER A 63 17.11 14.17 7.14
N ILE A 64 17.72 13.32 7.92
CA ILE A 64 17.04 12.68 9.02
C ILE A 64 16.61 13.71 10.07
N ILE A 65 17.25 14.84 10.14
CA ILE A 65 16.88 15.85 11.09
C ILE A 65 15.86 16.83 10.52
N GLY A 66 15.41 16.60 9.32
CA GLY A 66 14.33 17.40 8.75
C GLY A 66 14.72 18.54 7.85
N ASN A 67 15.97 18.66 7.51
CA ASN A 67 16.37 19.72 6.59
C ASN A 67 16.13 19.29 5.16
N GLU A 68 15.52 20.14 4.37
CA GLU A 68 15.26 19.82 2.99
C GLU A 68 16.53 19.92 2.19
N ILE A 69 16.90 18.88 1.52
CA ILE A 69 18.11 18.85 0.74
C ILE A 69 17.86 19.09 -0.72
N ALA A 70 16.80 18.60 -1.25
CA ALA A 70 16.49 18.74 -2.66
C ALA A 70 15.00 18.65 -2.92
N VAL A 71 14.55 19.30 -3.99
CA VAL A 71 13.17 19.25 -4.41
C VAL A 71 13.14 19.13 -5.92
N PHE A 72 12.33 18.23 -6.43
CA PHE A 72 12.20 18.09 -7.85
C PHE A 72 10.72 18.08 -8.24
N ASP A 73 10.37 18.83 -9.25
CA ASP A 73 9.03 18.77 -9.81
C ASP A 73 9.09 17.82 -10.99
N VAL A 74 8.28 16.82 -10.99
CA VAL A 74 8.35 15.75 -11.97
C VAL A 74 7.04 15.64 -12.71
N PHE A 75 7.11 15.72 -14.03
CA PHE A 75 5.91 15.59 -14.81
C PHE A 75 5.54 14.13 -14.97
N ASN A 76 6.47 13.25 -14.98
CA ASN A 76 6.19 11.83 -15.17
C ASN A 76 6.98 11.04 -14.17
N LEU A 77 6.33 10.52 -13.16
CA LEU A 77 7.00 9.78 -12.12
C LEU A 77 7.31 8.35 -12.50
N SER A 78 6.75 7.87 -13.58
CA SER A 78 7.04 6.51 -13.99
C SER A 78 8.45 6.45 -14.51
N ASP A 79 9.22 5.56 -13.99
CA ASP A 79 10.62 5.38 -14.40
C ASP A 79 11.46 6.64 -14.23
N PHE A 80 11.17 7.43 -13.23
CA PHE A 80 11.93 8.65 -13.02
C PHE A 80 13.27 8.33 -12.40
N THR A 81 14.31 8.93 -12.92
CA THR A 81 15.65 8.76 -12.40
C THR A 81 16.33 10.12 -12.39
N VAL A 82 16.95 10.45 -11.29
CA VAL A 82 17.62 11.72 -11.20
C VAL A 82 18.94 11.55 -10.47
N PRO A 83 19.99 12.21 -10.90
CA PRO A 83 21.25 12.13 -10.18
C PRO A 83 21.11 12.91 -8.87
N LEU A 84 21.60 12.37 -7.82
CA LEU A 84 21.48 12.99 -6.53
C LEU A 84 22.67 12.56 -5.68
N ASP A 85 23.38 13.50 -5.13
CA ASP A 85 24.57 13.19 -4.41
C ASP A 85 24.25 13.11 -2.92
N LEU A 86 24.13 11.94 -2.40
CA LEU A 86 23.84 11.73 -1.00
C LEU A 86 25.05 11.15 -0.31
N LYS A 87 25.22 11.46 0.94
CA LYS A 87 26.36 10.95 1.66
C LYS A 87 26.18 9.49 1.99
N PRO A 88 27.18 8.71 1.79
CA PRO A 88 27.05 7.27 2.03
C PRO A 88 26.76 6.97 3.49
N ASN A 89 25.98 5.97 3.70
CA ASN A 89 25.62 5.48 5.02
C ASN A 89 24.80 6.45 5.86
N HIS A 90 24.22 7.44 5.22
CA HIS A 90 23.33 8.34 5.90
C HIS A 90 21.89 8.01 5.52
N MET A 91 20.97 8.32 6.41
CA MET A 91 19.57 8.06 6.16
C MET A 91 18.88 9.34 5.73
N TYR A 92 18.01 9.21 4.77
CA TYR A 92 17.26 10.35 4.27
C TYR A 92 15.78 10.00 4.21
N ILE A 93 14.94 11.00 4.16
CA ILE A 93 13.52 10.80 4.04
C ILE A 93 13.08 11.39 2.72
N VAL A 94 12.40 10.59 1.91
CA VAL A 94 11.93 11.03 0.62
C VAL A 94 10.41 11.08 0.67
N ARG A 95 9.86 12.24 0.33
CA ARG A 95 8.44 12.41 0.36
C ARG A 95 7.97 12.72 -1.03
N ILE A 96 7.05 11.94 -1.55
CA ILE A 96 6.53 12.11 -2.88
C ILE A 96 5.09 12.56 -2.79
N GLN A 97 4.80 13.73 -3.30
CA GLN A 97 3.48 14.28 -3.24
C GLN A 97 2.86 14.23 -4.62
N THR A 98 1.74 13.58 -4.77
CA THR A 98 1.06 13.48 -6.05
C THR A 98 -0.39 13.91 -5.88
N ASP A 99 -1.16 13.86 -6.93
CA ASP A 99 -2.56 14.21 -6.85
C ASP A 99 -3.33 13.27 -5.96
N THR A 100 -2.88 12.06 -5.82
CA THR A 100 -3.61 11.07 -5.06
C THR A 100 -3.17 11.02 -3.61
N GLY A 101 -2.13 11.71 -3.24
CA GLY A 101 -1.70 11.72 -1.85
C GLY A 101 -0.20 11.84 -1.71
N ILE A 102 0.27 11.52 -0.52
CA ILE A 102 1.67 11.66 -0.20
C ILE A 102 2.21 10.33 0.25
N LYS A 103 3.36 9.96 -0.26
CA LYS A 103 4.03 8.75 0.18
C LYS A 103 5.39 9.13 0.71
N THR A 104 5.78 8.50 1.80
CA THR A 104 7.05 8.80 2.45
C THR A 104 7.88 7.55 2.55
N PHE A 105 9.14 7.65 2.20
CA PHE A 105 10.06 6.53 2.24
C PHE A 105 11.30 6.88 3.02
N LYS A 106 11.90 5.89 3.63
CA LYS A 106 13.20 6.06 4.25
C LYS A 106 14.21 5.51 3.29
N LEU A 107 15.31 6.19 3.17
CA LEU A 107 16.35 5.79 2.23
C LEU A 107 17.69 5.83 2.91
N VAL A 108 18.46 4.79 2.75
CA VAL A 108 19.82 4.79 3.24
C VAL A 108 20.73 4.77 2.03
N ALA A 109 21.57 5.77 1.89
CA ALA A 109 22.44 5.84 0.75
C ALA A 109 23.61 4.90 0.96
N LYS A 110 23.77 3.92 0.09
CA LYS A 110 24.87 3.00 0.19
C LYS A 110 25.79 3.22 -0.95
N GLU A 111 27.00 2.91 -0.77
CA GLU A 111 27.94 3.05 -1.83
C GLU A 111 27.90 2.03 -2.80
#